data_c4a4fd9c58a470f034d718f3f02ca10b
#
_entry.id   c4a4fd9c58a470f034d718f3f02ca10b
#
_cell.length_a   1.000
_cell.length_b   1.000
_cell.length_c   1.000
_cell.angle_alpha   90.00
_cell.angle_beta   90.00
_cell.angle_gamma   90.00
#
_symmetry.space_group_name_H-M   'P 1'
#
loop_
_entity.id
_entity.type
_entity.pdbx_description
1 polymer ?
#
loop_
_entity_poly.entity_id
_entity_poly.type
_entity_poly.pdbx_seq_one_letter_code
_entity_poly.pdbx_strand_id
1 'polypeptide(L)'
;MSPLDVQHLREATPGCQSGIVHFNPAGASLPSQATLDAIIDQLQREARDGPMEAGEHGAVLVEKARRAAGQLLNAPASAIAFTSSGSTAWSMAFQALGPWQRGDRILVGRHEWGGNLASMEGAVQAGARVEVIPCDDTGAVCPVALDAMIDAHVKLIDLTWLPANGGLINPAQAIGEVARRHGIPYFIDAGQAVGQLPVDVQALHCDVLKSAGRKHLRGPRGTALMYVRPGFLQHLNPAQRDVLSAPWTAEGFDLRDDARRFETSEVSFALLAGLGNALQEANRLGVERIWERVVQISARIREALREIPGISLHDLGTAHSGLIAFNLAGWDAFELKRRLGLKRINIGANGVAYTPLDMQARHLASIARVSVSPFNNAQDIDSLIAALRELRD
;
A
#
# COMPACT_ATOMS: atom_id res chain seq x y z
N MET A 1 -9.97 -13.52 -20.64
CA MET A 1 -9.11 -14.35 -19.72
C MET A 1 -10.00 -15.31 -18.95
N SER A 2 -9.52 -16.50 -18.56
CA SER A 2 -10.29 -17.40 -17.70
C SER A 2 -10.43 -16.80 -16.28
N PRO A 3 -11.58 -16.99 -15.61
CA PRO A 3 -11.76 -16.48 -14.24
C PRO A 3 -10.75 -17.11 -13.26
N LEU A 4 -10.53 -16.43 -12.11
CA LEU A 4 -9.73 -16.98 -11.03
C LEU A 4 -10.38 -18.23 -10.44
N ASP A 5 -9.61 -19.27 -10.18
CA ASP A 5 -10.03 -20.43 -9.41
C ASP A 5 -10.09 -20.07 -7.92
N VAL A 6 -11.25 -19.59 -7.49
CA VAL A 6 -11.49 -19.16 -6.10
C VAL A 6 -11.40 -20.31 -5.12
N GLN A 7 -11.83 -21.51 -5.53
CA GLN A 7 -11.78 -22.69 -4.66
C GLN A 7 -10.32 -23.06 -4.36
N HIS A 8 -9.49 -23.14 -5.38
CA HIS A 8 -8.05 -23.39 -5.20
C HIS A 8 -7.36 -22.31 -4.36
N LEU A 9 -7.70 -21.02 -4.57
CA LEU A 9 -7.15 -19.93 -3.74
C LEU A 9 -7.52 -20.07 -2.26
N ARG A 10 -8.75 -20.50 -1.96
CA ARG A 10 -9.21 -20.75 -0.58
C ARG A 10 -8.49 -21.96 0.03
N GLU A 11 -8.36 -23.05 -0.71
CA GLU A 11 -7.64 -24.26 -0.28
C GLU A 11 -6.17 -23.95 0.02
N ALA A 12 -5.52 -23.15 -0.82
CA ALA A 12 -4.14 -22.70 -0.63
C ALA A 12 -3.96 -21.64 0.48
N THR A 13 -5.05 -21.18 1.14
CA THR A 13 -5.02 -20.15 2.18
C THR A 13 -5.44 -20.75 3.52
N PRO A 14 -4.50 -21.05 4.46
CA PRO A 14 -4.81 -21.71 5.73
C PRO A 14 -5.89 -21.04 6.55
N GLY A 15 -5.91 -19.70 6.58
CA GLY A 15 -6.93 -18.94 7.29
C GLY A 15 -8.35 -19.16 6.76
N CYS A 16 -8.52 -19.44 5.45
CA CYS A 16 -9.83 -19.78 4.88
C CYS A 16 -10.32 -21.15 5.38
N GLN A 17 -9.40 -22.09 5.64
CA GLN A 17 -9.72 -23.42 6.15
C GLN A 17 -10.07 -23.42 7.64
N SER A 18 -9.64 -22.39 8.38
CA SER A 18 -9.93 -22.28 9.81
C SER A 18 -11.33 -21.74 10.14
N GLY A 19 -12.15 -21.45 9.13
CA GLY A 19 -13.51 -20.89 9.30
C GLY A 19 -13.55 -19.40 9.68
N ILE A 20 -12.48 -18.66 9.39
CA ILE A 20 -12.44 -17.20 9.53
C ILE A 20 -12.97 -16.55 8.26
N VAL A 21 -13.93 -15.63 8.40
CA VAL A 21 -14.35 -14.71 7.35
C VAL A 21 -13.46 -13.47 7.41
N HIS A 22 -12.55 -13.31 6.43
CA HIS A 22 -11.53 -12.26 6.49
C HIS A 22 -11.78 -11.15 5.45
N PHE A 23 -12.26 -10.01 5.94
CA PHE A 23 -12.48 -8.78 5.18
C PHE A 23 -11.55 -7.64 5.63
N ASN A 24 -10.25 -7.96 5.87
CA ASN A 24 -9.29 -6.94 6.32
C ASN A 24 -7.91 -7.00 5.62
N PRO A 25 -7.79 -7.31 4.32
CA PRO A 25 -6.50 -7.24 3.63
C PRO A 25 -5.91 -5.82 3.59
N ALA A 26 -6.73 -4.78 3.66
CA ALA A 26 -6.26 -3.39 3.80
C ALA A 26 -5.49 -3.14 5.11
N GLY A 27 -5.75 -3.93 6.16
CA GLY A 27 -4.93 -4.01 7.36
C GLY A 27 -3.77 -4.99 7.19
N ALA A 28 -4.10 -6.27 7.04
CA ALA A 28 -3.16 -7.34 6.67
C ALA A 28 -3.96 -8.51 6.07
N SER A 29 -3.52 -9.05 4.95
CA SER A 29 -4.17 -10.19 4.31
C SER A 29 -3.76 -11.52 4.95
N LEU A 30 -4.53 -12.57 4.65
CA LEU A 30 -4.12 -13.94 4.95
C LEU A 30 -3.07 -14.38 3.92
N PRO A 31 -1.89 -14.86 4.35
CA PRO A 31 -0.88 -15.40 3.43
C PRO A 31 -1.34 -16.73 2.84
N SER A 32 -0.79 -17.11 1.68
CA SER A 32 -0.91 -18.47 1.17
C SER A 32 0.00 -19.43 1.94
N GLN A 33 -0.31 -20.73 1.88
CA GLN A 33 0.56 -21.77 2.46
C GLN A 33 1.97 -21.68 1.87
N ALA A 34 2.09 -21.51 0.56
CA ALA A 34 3.38 -21.38 -0.11
C ALA A 34 4.20 -20.16 0.37
N THR A 35 3.55 -19.04 0.71
CA THR A 35 4.23 -17.89 1.32
C THR A 35 4.74 -18.22 2.72
N LEU A 36 3.97 -18.94 3.52
CA LEU A 36 4.38 -19.40 4.85
C LEU A 36 5.54 -20.39 4.76
N ASP A 37 5.45 -21.38 3.86
CA ASP A 37 6.48 -22.41 3.65
C ASP A 37 7.81 -21.75 3.24
N ALA A 38 7.80 -20.79 2.32
CA ALA A 38 9.02 -20.07 1.91
C ALA A 38 9.74 -19.36 3.08
N ILE A 39 8.98 -18.84 4.06
CA ILE A 39 9.55 -18.25 5.28
C ILE A 39 10.17 -19.33 6.17
N ILE A 40 9.44 -20.40 6.41
CA ILE A 40 9.86 -21.51 7.29
C ILE A 40 11.08 -22.22 6.72
N ASP A 41 11.08 -22.50 5.43
CA ASP A 41 12.18 -23.17 4.74
C ASP A 41 13.51 -22.38 4.86
N GLN A 42 13.45 -21.06 4.69
CA GLN A 42 14.65 -20.22 4.85
C GLN A 42 15.13 -20.19 6.31
N LEU A 43 14.24 -20.07 7.30
CA LEU A 43 14.60 -20.12 8.71
C LEU A 43 15.20 -21.46 9.11
N GLN A 44 14.63 -22.57 8.61
CA GLN A 44 15.17 -23.92 8.84
C GLN A 44 16.54 -24.10 8.21
N ARG A 45 16.78 -23.50 7.03
CA ARG A 45 18.09 -23.49 6.39
C ARG A 45 19.10 -22.73 7.22
N GLU A 46 18.77 -21.53 7.69
CA GLU A 46 19.62 -20.73 8.57
C GLU A 46 19.98 -21.47 9.85
N ALA A 47 19.00 -22.16 10.47
CA ALA A 47 19.22 -22.95 11.67
C ALA A 47 20.09 -24.20 11.45
N ARG A 48 20.04 -24.82 10.28
CA ARG A 48 20.77 -26.06 9.95
C ARG A 48 22.17 -25.78 9.42
N ASP A 49 22.30 -24.84 8.50
CA ASP A 49 23.50 -24.63 7.70
C ASP A 49 24.37 -23.47 8.23
N GLY A 50 23.84 -22.66 9.17
CA GLY A 50 24.41 -21.41 9.66
C GLY A 50 23.77 -20.18 8.98
N PRO A 51 23.45 -19.11 9.73
CA PRO A 51 22.78 -17.92 9.17
C PRO A 51 23.58 -17.21 8.08
N MET A 52 24.89 -17.15 8.19
CA MET A 52 25.75 -16.51 7.19
C MET A 52 25.88 -17.36 5.93
N GLU A 53 26.07 -18.65 6.08
CA GLU A 53 26.17 -19.62 4.99
C GLU A 53 24.87 -19.75 4.20
N ALA A 54 23.74 -19.73 4.88
CA ALA A 54 22.42 -19.67 4.27
C ALA A 54 22.13 -18.33 3.56
N GLY A 55 22.88 -17.28 3.89
CA GLY A 55 22.74 -15.96 3.31
C GLY A 55 22.95 -15.90 1.79
N GLU A 56 23.84 -16.74 1.24
CA GLU A 56 24.05 -16.85 -0.21
C GLU A 56 22.77 -17.29 -0.93
N HIS A 57 22.10 -18.31 -0.39
CA HIS A 57 20.81 -18.75 -0.90
C HIS A 57 19.74 -17.67 -0.72
N GLY A 58 19.70 -17.02 0.44
CA GLY A 58 18.79 -15.91 0.75
C GLY A 58 18.93 -14.77 -0.25
N ALA A 59 20.16 -14.35 -0.58
CA ALA A 59 20.43 -13.31 -1.58
C ALA A 59 19.85 -13.66 -2.97
N VAL A 60 19.92 -14.92 -3.39
CA VAL A 60 19.28 -15.38 -4.65
C VAL A 60 17.76 -15.22 -4.59
N LEU A 61 17.13 -15.53 -3.44
CA LEU A 61 15.69 -15.36 -3.26
C LEU A 61 15.29 -13.88 -3.29
N VAL A 62 16.08 -13.00 -2.68
CA VAL A 62 15.86 -11.55 -2.72
C VAL A 62 15.91 -11.01 -4.15
N GLU A 63 16.88 -11.44 -4.96
CA GLU A 63 16.96 -11.01 -6.37
C GLU A 63 15.81 -11.56 -7.23
N LYS A 64 15.31 -12.76 -6.91
CA LYS A 64 14.07 -13.29 -7.53
C LYS A 64 12.85 -12.44 -7.14
N ALA A 65 12.74 -12.05 -5.86
CA ALA A 65 11.70 -11.17 -5.37
C ALA A 65 11.74 -9.80 -6.06
N ARG A 66 12.95 -9.24 -6.25
CA ARG A 66 13.17 -7.95 -6.92
C ARG A 66 12.71 -7.97 -8.37
N ARG A 67 13.05 -9.03 -9.12
CA ARG A 67 12.55 -9.23 -10.48
C ARG A 67 11.02 -9.36 -10.52
N ALA A 68 10.44 -10.12 -9.60
CA ALA A 68 8.99 -10.27 -9.52
C ALA A 68 8.27 -8.95 -9.19
N ALA A 69 8.86 -8.11 -8.31
CA ALA A 69 8.35 -6.77 -8.03
C ALA A 69 8.47 -5.85 -9.25
N GLY A 70 9.60 -5.89 -9.95
CA GLY A 70 9.78 -5.13 -11.19
C GLY A 70 8.73 -5.52 -12.26
N GLN A 71 8.49 -6.81 -12.45
CA GLN A 71 7.45 -7.30 -13.36
C GLN A 71 6.05 -6.79 -12.95
N LEU A 72 5.72 -6.83 -11.66
CA LEU A 72 4.43 -6.41 -11.12
C LEU A 72 4.14 -4.92 -11.34
N LEU A 73 5.21 -4.08 -11.38
CA LEU A 73 5.12 -2.63 -11.46
C LEU A 73 5.46 -2.06 -12.84
N ASN A 74 5.78 -2.92 -13.84
CA ASN A 74 6.35 -2.52 -15.12
C ASN A 74 7.63 -1.67 -14.97
N ALA A 75 8.57 -2.16 -14.15
CA ALA A 75 9.82 -1.48 -13.82
C ALA A 75 11.04 -2.41 -13.94
N PRO A 76 12.25 -1.90 -14.22
CA PRO A 76 13.46 -2.71 -14.11
C PRO A 76 13.72 -3.11 -12.65
N ALA A 77 14.29 -4.28 -12.43
CA ALA A 77 14.60 -4.76 -11.08
C ALA A 77 15.52 -3.81 -10.31
N SER A 78 16.44 -3.12 -10.99
CA SER A 78 17.33 -2.10 -10.40
C SER A 78 16.61 -0.89 -9.82
N ALA A 79 15.34 -0.66 -10.21
CA ALA A 79 14.49 0.41 -9.69
C ALA A 79 13.74 0.03 -8.41
N ILE A 80 13.91 -1.20 -7.91
CA ILE A 80 13.18 -1.72 -6.75
C ILE A 80 14.12 -1.82 -5.54
N ALA A 81 13.67 -1.31 -4.41
CA ALA A 81 14.26 -1.53 -3.09
C ALA A 81 13.26 -2.19 -2.14
N PHE A 82 13.77 -3.00 -1.20
CA PHE A 82 12.99 -3.57 -0.12
C PHE A 82 13.28 -2.87 1.20
N THR A 83 12.24 -2.64 1.99
CA THR A 83 12.34 -2.03 3.32
C THR A 83 11.47 -2.78 4.31
N SER A 84 11.66 -2.50 5.60
CA SER A 84 10.90 -3.14 6.68
C SER A 84 9.42 -2.71 6.73
N SER A 85 9.08 -1.57 6.16
CA SER A 85 7.69 -1.08 6.11
C SER A 85 7.51 0.00 5.04
N GLY A 86 6.26 0.19 4.58
CA GLY A 86 5.93 1.30 3.68
C GLY A 86 6.21 2.69 4.30
N SER A 87 6.09 2.82 5.62
CA SER A 87 6.45 4.07 6.32
C SER A 87 7.95 4.32 6.29
N THR A 88 8.76 3.28 6.47
CA THR A 88 10.23 3.38 6.32
C THR A 88 10.60 3.78 4.89
N ALA A 89 10.03 3.10 3.88
CA ALA A 89 10.25 3.44 2.47
C ALA A 89 9.93 4.91 2.17
N TRP A 90 8.76 5.36 2.64
CA TRP A 90 8.32 6.75 2.46
C TRP A 90 9.28 7.74 3.12
N SER A 91 9.55 7.56 4.42
CA SER A 91 10.40 8.48 5.18
C SER A 91 11.82 8.57 4.61
N MET A 92 12.39 7.45 4.17
CA MET A 92 13.72 7.43 3.54
C MET A 92 13.73 8.22 2.23
N ALA A 93 12.74 8.02 1.36
CA ALA A 93 12.64 8.74 0.08
C ALA A 93 12.38 10.24 0.30
N PHE A 94 11.45 10.60 1.21
CA PHE A 94 11.12 11.97 1.53
C PHE A 94 12.30 12.74 2.13
N GLN A 95 13.00 12.14 3.07
CA GLN A 95 14.20 12.74 3.67
C GLN A 95 15.34 12.86 2.66
N ALA A 96 15.49 11.90 1.74
CA ALA A 96 16.52 11.92 0.71
C ALA A 96 16.30 13.02 -0.34
N LEU A 97 15.07 13.51 -0.52
CA LEU A 97 14.73 14.61 -1.43
C LEU A 97 15.17 15.99 -0.90
N GLY A 98 15.30 16.15 0.43
CA GLY A 98 15.73 17.39 1.06
C GLY A 98 17.14 17.86 0.64
N PRO A 99 17.68 18.94 1.18
CA PRO A 99 17.14 19.68 2.35
C PRO A 99 15.94 20.58 2.02
N TRP A 100 15.02 20.64 2.96
CA TRP A 100 13.85 21.52 2.88
C TRP A 100 14.20 22.92 3.41
N GLN A 101 13.61 23.96 2.80
CA GLN A 101 13.88 25.34 3.09
C GLN A 101 12.59 26.16 3.32
N ARG A 102 12.77 27.33 3.93
CA ARG A 102 11.65 28.28 4.09
C ARG A 102 11.09 28.68 2.71
N GLY A 103 9.79 28.50 2.56
CA GLY A 103 9.06 28.83 1.34
C GLY A 103 8.86 27.66 0.40
N ASP A 104 9.55 26.53 0.57
CA ASP A 104 9.25 25.32 -0.18
C ASP A 104 7.80 24.87 0.06
N ARG A 105 7.17 24.35 -0.99
CA ARG A 105 5.78 23.89 -0.94
C ARG A 105 5.72 22.40 -1.28
N ILE A 106 4.94 21.67 -0.47
CA ILE A 106 4.63 20.25 -0.66
C ILE A 106 3.12 20.18 -0.88
N LEU A 107 2.70 19.77 -2.07
CA LEU A 107 1.29 19.62 -2.40
C LEU A 107 0.85 18.19 -2.14
N VAL A 108 -0.17 17.99 -1.28
CA VAL A 108 -0.64 16.66 -0.86
C VAL A 108 -2.11 16.45 -1.20
N GLY A 109 -2.49 15.21 -1.50
CA GLY A 109 -3.89 14.85 -1.62
C GLY A 109 -4.63 14.97 -0.27
N ARG A 110 -5.94 15.37 -0.27
CA ARG A 110 -6.75 15.44 0.96
C ARG A 110 -6.76 14.12 1.74
N HIS A 111 -6.69 13.00 1.05
CA HIS A 111 -6.78 11.66 1.63
C HIS A 111 -5.43 11.10 2.05
N GLU A 112 -4.45 11.97 2.27
CA GLU A 112 -3.08 11.54 2.54
C GLU A 112 -2.98 10.71 3.81
N TRP A 113 -2.11 9.70 3.76
CA TRP A 113 -1.83 8.81 4.88
C TRP A 113 -1.18 9.60 6.03
N GLY A 114 -1.74 9.50 7.23
CA GLY A 114 -1.24 10.24 8.40
C GLY A 114 0.23 10.00 8.71
N GLY A 115 0.76 8.80 8.43
CA GLY A 115 2.18 8.51 8.59
C GLY A 115 3.09 9.24 7.60
N ASN A 116 2.62 9.50 6.37
CA ASN A 116 3.35 10.30 5.39
C ASN A 116 3.36 11.78 5.84
N LEU A 117 2.22 12.32 6.27
CA LEU A 117 2.14 13.68 6.84
C LEU A 117 3.04 13.86 8.06
N ALA A 118 3.07 12.88 8.97
CA ALA A 118 3.97 12.91 10.13
C ALA A 118 5.46 12.94 9.71
N SER A 119 5.82 12.29 8.61
CA SER A 119 7.18 12.34 8.07
C SER A 119 7.57 13.71 7.50
N MET A 120 6.57 14.55 7.13
CA MET A 120 6.79 15.89 6.60
C MET A 120 7.04 16.95 7.70
N GLU A 121 6.81 16.60 8.98
CA GLU A 121 6.94 17.56 10.10
C GLU A 121 8.31 18.22 10.16
N GLY A 122 9.39 17.47 9.87
CA GLY A 122 10.74 18.05 9.81
C GLY A 122 10.91 19.12 8.72
N ALA A 123 10.24 18.95 7.57
CA ALA A 123 10.21 19.95 6.52
C ALA A 123 9.41 21.20 6.94
N VAL A 124 8.28 21.01 7.64
CA VAL A 124 7.48 22.11 8.19
C VAL A 124 8.29 22.91 9.20
N GLN A 125 9.03 22.25 10.09
CA GLN A 125 9.93 22.92 11.05
C GLN A 125 11.07 23.68 10.36
N ALA A 126 11.54 23.23 9.19
CA ALA A 126 12.48 23.96 8.35
C ALA A 126 11.86 25.16 7.60
N GLY A 127 10.53 25.32 7.67
CA GLY A 127 9.79 26.43 7.09
C GLY A 127 9.12 26.13 5.73
N ALA A 128 9.08 24.87 5.31
CA ALA A 128 8.26 24.42 4.18
C ALA A 128 6.76 24.44 4.56
N ARG A 129 5.89 24.46 3.54
CA ARG A 129 4.44 24.42 3.72
C ARG A 129 3.86 23.17 3.08
N VAL A 130 3.03 22.44 3.83
CA VAL A 130 2.21 21.35 3.31
C VAL A 130 0.84 21.91 2.97
N GLU A 131 0.45 21.82 1.71
CA GLU A 131 -0.78 22.41 1.19
C GLU A 131 -1.65 21.33 0.53
N VAL A 132 -2.95 21.35 0.84
CA VAL A 132 -3.89 20.34 0.36
C VAL A 132 -4.38 20.70 -1.03
N ILE A 133 -4.24 19.78 -1.98
CA ILE A 133 -4.82 19.90 -3.32
C ILE A 133 -6.35 19.80 -3.20
N PRO A 134 -7.12 20.75 -3.74
CA PRO A 134 -8.58 20.69 -3.74
C PRO A 134 -9.10 19.39 -4.39
N CYS A 135 -10.24 18.93 -3.90
CA CYS A 135 -10.97 17.83 -4.53
C CYS A 135 -12.01 18.38 -5.52
N ASP A 136 -12.40 17.54 -6.47
CA ASP A 136 -13.55 17.77 -7.31
C ASP A 136 -14.89 17.45 -6.56
N ASP A 137 -16.01 17.60 -7.26
CA ASP A 137 -17.36 17.35 -6.69
C ASP A 137 -17.60 15.89 -6.27
N THR A 138 -16.80 14.96 -6.76
CA THR A 138 -16.86 13.55 -6.35
C THR A 138 -16.05 13.26 -5.09
N GLY A 139 -15.23 14.21 -4.66
CA GLY A 139 -14.30 14.10 -3.54
C GLY A 139 -12.93 13.55 -3.92
N ALA A 140 -12.64 13.29 -5.20
CA ALA A 140 -11.31 12.91 -5.67
C ALA A 140 -10.39 14.12 -5.80
N VAL A 141 -9.08 13.93 -5.68
CA VAL A 141 -8.09 15.00 -5.89
C VAL A 141 -8.23 15.55 -7.32
N CYS A 142 -8.36 16.88 -7.46
CA CYS A 142 -8.62 17.52 -8.75
C CYS A 142 -7.32 17.88 -9.49
N PRO A 143 -7.01 17.24 -10.67
CA PRO A 143 -5.81 17.57 -11.44
C PRO A 143 -5.78 19.00 -11.96
N VAL A 144 -6.94 19.59 -12.26
CA VAL A 144 -7.04 21.00 -12.73
C VAL A 144 -6.69 21.96 -11.59
N ALA A 145 -7.18 21.69 -10.39
CA ALA A 145 -6.84 22.49 -9.21
C ALA A 145 -5.34 22.35 -8.87
N LEU A 146 -4.77 21.15 -8.98
CA LEU A 146 -3.34 20.94 -8.82
C LEU A 146 -2.54 21.80 -9.81
N ASP A 147 -2.90 21.76 -11.09
CA ASP A 147 -2.21 22.52 -12.14
C ASP A 147 -2.17 24.03 -11.82
N ALA A 148 -3.26 24.56 -11.31
CA ALA A 148 -3.38 25.97 -10.89
C ALA A 148 -2.57 26.32 -9.62
N MET A 149 -2.18 25.33 -8.80
CA MET A 149 -1.40 25.56 -7.57
C MET A 149 0.11 25.57 -7.81
N ILE A 150 0.60 25.14 -8.98
CA ILE A 150 2.02 24.96 -9.22
C ILE A 150 2.70 26.30 -9.49
N ASP A 151 3.79 26.55 -8.76
CA ASP A 151 4.72 27.65 -8.94
C ASP A 151 6.18 27.17 -8.71
N ALA A 152 7.14 28.08 -8.75
CA ALA A 152 8.57 27.78 -8.58
C ALA A 152 8.95 27.25 -7.17
N HIS A 153 8.05 27.39 -6.20
CA HIS A 153 8.26 26.94 -4.82
C HIS A 153 7.79 25.50 -4.58
N VAL A 154 7.00 24.93 -5.48
CA VAL A 154 6.53 23.54 -5.34
C VAL A 154 7.70 22.59 -5.57
N LYS A 155 8.02 21.78 -4.55
CA LYS A 155 9.16 20.84 -4.56
C LYS A 155 8.72 19.39 -4.58
N LEU A 156 7.48 19.09 -4.22
CA LEU A 156 6.94 17.74 -4.19
C LEU A 156 5.42 17.77 -4.39
N ILE A 157 4.92 16.85 -5.19
CA ILE A 157 3.52 16.43 -5.21
C ILE A 157 3.45 15.04 -4.61
N ASP A 158 2.59 14.84 -3.61
CA ASP A 158 2.39 13.58 -2.91
C ASP A 158 0.94 13.13 -2.97
N LEU A 159 0.74 11.85 -3.27
CA LEU A 159 -0.59 11.28 -3.41
C LEU A 159 -0.70 9.90 -2.77
N THR A 160 -1.55 9.77 -1.76
CA THR A 160 -2.10 8.47 -1.42
C THR A 160 -3.12 8.06 -2.50
N TRP A 161 -2.76 7.07 -3.33
CA TRP A 161 -3.57 6.65 -4.48
C TRP A 161 -4.92 6.09 -4.07
N LEU A 162 -4.89 5.07 -3.19
CA LEU A 162 -6.09 4.49 -2.58
C LEU A 162 -6.07 4.79 -1.08
N PRO A 163 -6.96 5.66 -0.57
CA PRO A 163 -6.98 6.01 0.85
C PRO A 163 -7.27 4.83 1.76
N ALA A 164 -6.71 4.88 2.98
CA ALA A 164 -6.93 3.84 3.98
C ALA A 164 -8.36 3.80 4.54
N ASN A 165 -9.10 4.92 4.43
CA ASN A 165 -10.41 5.12 5.05
C ASN A 165 -11.56 5.16 4.04
N GLY A 166 -11.42 4.54 2.87
CA GLY A 166 -12.52 4.46 1.91
C GLY A 166 -12.17 3.77 0.61
N GLY A 167 -13.17 3.63 -0.25
CA GLY A 167 -13.06 2.97 -1.54
C GLY A 167 -12.55 3.87 -2.68
N LEU A 168 -12.29 5.15 -2.43
CA LEU A 168 -11.84 6.11 -3.44
C LEU A 168 -10.59 5.59 -4.17
N ILE A 169 -10.56 5.79 -5.47
CA ILE A 169 -9.36 5.70 -6.31
C ILE A 169 -9.06 7.12 -6.81
N ASN A 170 -8.03 7.74 -6.29
CA ASN A 170 -7.58 9.05 -6.77
C ASN A 170 -7.03 8.94 -8.21
N PRO A 171 -7.11 10.00 -9.03
CA PRO A 171 -6.69 9.98 -10.42
C PRO A 171 -5.15 10.08 -10.55
N ALA A 172 -4.41 9.07 -10.05
CA ALA A 172 -2.96 9.11 -9.92
C ALA A 172 -2.23 9.37 -11.25
N GLN A 173 -2.73 8.81 -12.36
CA GLN A 173 -2.13 9.06 -13.67
C GLN A 173 -2.29 10.54 -14.09
N ALA A 174 -3.49 11.10 -13.97
CA ALA A 174 -3.73 12.50 -14.35
C ALA A 174 -2.93 13.49 -13.47
N ILE A 175 -2.76 13.19 -12.18
CA ILE A 175 -1.87 13.93 -11.28
C ILE A 175 -0.40 13.81 -11.76
N GLY A 176 0.05 12.62 -12.15
CA GLY A 176 1.38 12.39 -12.68
C GLY A 176 1.64 13.12 -14.02
N GLU A 177 0.62 13.23 -14.86
CA GLU A 177 0.71 14.02 -16.11
C GLU A 177 0.93 15.52 -15.80
N VAL A 178 0.25 16.05 -14.77
CA VAL A 178 0.49 17.42 -14.30
C VAL A 178 1.91 17.55 -13.76
N ALA A 179 2.33 16.68 -12.84
CA ALA A 179 3.66 16.70 -12.25
C ALA A 179 4.76 16.68 -13.33
N ARG A 180 4.63 15.78 -14.33
CA ARG A 180 5.57 15.65 -15.45
C ARG A 180 5.65 16.91 -16.31
N ARG A 181 4.50 17.55 -16.62
CA ARG A 181 4.47 18.80 -17.40
C ARG A 181 5.29 19.91 -16.76
N HIS A 182 5.23 19.99 -15.44
CA HIS A 182 5.90 21.02 -14.65
C HIS A 182 7.28 20.60 -14.13
N GLY A 183 7.70 19.35 -14.35
CA GLY A 183 8.98 18.82 -13.87
C GLY A 183 9.06 18.74 -12.34
N ILE A 184 7.93 18.59 -11.65
CA ILE A 184 7.86 18.49 -10.19
C ILE A 184 7.95 17.01 -9.77
N PRO A 185 8.80 16.65 -8.78
CA PRO A 185 8.83 15.32 -8.20
C PRO A 185 7.45 14.83 -7.77
N TYR A 186 7.11 13.59 -8.12
CA TYR A 186 5.82 12.98 -7.81
C TYR A 186 5.99 11.66 -7.06
N PHE A 187 5.51 11.62 -5.82
CA PHE A 187 5.55 10.45 -4.95
C PHE A 187 4.16 9.86 -4.77
N ILE A 188 4.07 8.53 -4.81
CA ILE A 188 2.80 7.81 -4.66
C ILE A 188 2.86 6.84 -3.48
N ASP A 189 1.91 6.98 -2.56
CA ASP A 189 1.56 5.91 -1.64
C ASP A 189 0.61 4.91 -2.33
N ALA A 190 1.16 3.81 -2.80
CA ALA A 190 0.42 2.69 -3.40
C ALA A 190 0.19 1.53 -2.42
N GLY A 191 0.25 1.80 -1.12
CA GLY A 191 0.14 0.79 -0.07
C GLY A 191 -1.17 0.01 -0.07
N GLN A 192 -2.23 0.53 -0.67
CA GLN A 192 -3.49 -0.19 -0.88
C GLN A 192 -3.69 -0.64 -2.33
N ALA A 193 -2.88 -0.15 -3.28
CA ALA A 193 -3.04 -0.44 -4.70
C ALA A 193 -2.33 -1.74 -5.12
N VAL A 194 -1.04 -1.86 -4.77
CA VAL A 194 -0.20 -2.98 -5.22
C VAL A 194 -0.74 -4.32 -4.69
N GLY A 195 -0.97 -5.25 -5.61
CA GLY A 195 -1.58 -6.56 -5.34
C GLY A 195 -3.11 -6.56 -5.37
N GLN A 196 -3.76 -5.38 -5.55
CA GLN A 196 -5.19 -5.25 -5.69
C GLN A 196 -5.60 -4.87 -7.12
N LEU A 197 -4.95 -3.87 -7.70
CA LEU A 197 -5.20 -3.37 -9.04
C LEU A 197 -3.89 -3.28 -9.84
N PRO A 198 -3.95 -3.24 -11.19
CA PRO A 198 -2.78 -3.08 -12.04
C PRO A 198 -2.02 -1.78 -11.73
N VAL A 199 -0.70 -1.88 -11.62
CA VAL A 199 0.19 -0.74 -11.36
C VAL A 199 1.24 -0.69 -12.45
N ASP A 200 1.22 0.37 -13.24
CA ASP A 200 2.24 0.68 -14.25
C ASP A 200 2.90 2.01 -13.88
N VAL A 201 4.12 1.95 -13.33
CA VAL A 201 4.85 3.15 -12.90
C VAL A 201 5.23 4.08 -14.06
N GLN A 202 5.27 3.56 -15.28
CA GLN A 202 5.52 4.38 -16.47
C GLN A 202 4.29 5.22 -16.82
N ALA A 203 3.11 4.61 -16.79
CA ALA A 203 1.84 5.31 -17.01
C ALA A 203 1.50 6.28 -15.88
N LEU A 204 1.90 5.98 -14.64
CA LEU A 204 1.71 6.86 -13.47
C LEU A 204 2.66 8.07 -13.48
N HIS A 205 3.73 8.06 -14.26
CA HIS A 205 4.75 9.09 -14.29
C HIS A 205 5.36 9.44 -12.93
N CYS A 206 5.36 8.50 -11.98
CA CYS A 206 5.87 8.75 -10.63
C CYS A 206 7.39 8.58 -10.54
N ASP A 207 7.99 9.35 -9.64
CA ASP A 207 9.41 9.27 -9.33
C ASP A 207 9.69 8.27 -8.22
N VAL A 208 8.79 8.20 -7.23
CA VAL A 208 8.83 7.23 -6.14
C VAL A 208 7.44 6.64 -5.94
N LEU A 209 7.39 5.32 -5.73
CA LEU A 209 6.18 4.63 -5.32
C LEU A 209 6.52 3.69 -4.17
N LYS A 210 5.73 3.70 -3.10
CA LYS A 210 5.90 2.75 -1.99
C LYS A 210 4.67 1.87 -1.81
N SER A 211 4.89 0.64 -1.31
CA SER A 211 3.82 -0.28 -0.98
C SER A 211 4.13 -1.06 0.30
N ALA A 212 3.21 -1.92 0.73
CA ALA A 212 3.33 -2.73 1.94
C ALA A 212 3.09 -4.21 1.62
N GLY A 213 4.05 -5.09 1.94
CA GLY A 213 3.99 -6.52 1.61
C GLY A 213 2.79 -7.25 2.23
N ARG A 214 2.44 -6.91 3.48
CA ARG A 214 1.38 -7.61 4.25
C ARG A 214 -0.06 -7.35 3.80
N LYS A 215 -0.30 -6.34 2.95
CA LYS A 215 -1.64 -5.95 2.54
C LYS A 215 -2.15 -6.84 1.39
N HIS A 216 -2.56 -6.25 0.29
CA HIS A 216 -3.15 -6.98 -0.84
C HIS A 216 -2.17 -7.93 -1.55
N LEU A 217 -0.86 -7.73 -1.38
CA LEU A 217 0.17 -8.68 -1.83
C LEU A 217 0.17 -10.00 -1.05
N ARG A 218 -0.41 -10.07 0.17
CA ARG A 218 -0.46 -11.28 1.00
C ARG A 218 0.91 -11.74 1.52
N GLY A 219 1.92 -10.87 1.48
CA GLY A 219 3.25 -11.10 2.02
C GLY A 219 3.33 -10.93 3.54
N PRO A 220 4.48 -11.19 4.16
CA PRO A 220 4.64 -11.09 5.61
C PRO A 220 4.68 -9.62 6.09
N ARG A 221 4.39 -9.41 7.39
CA ARG A 221 4.73 -8.17 8.09
C ARG A 221 6.24 -8.00 8.13
N GLY A 222 6.69 -6.75 8.25
CA GLY A 222 8.12 -6.44 8.24
C GLY A 222 8.69 -6.38 6.82
N THR A 223 7.84 -6.31 5.79
CA THR A 223 8.25 -6.15 4.39
C THR A 223 7.48 -5.07 3.67
N ALA A 224 8.17 -4.34 2.81
CA ALA A 224 7.62 -3.39 1.87
C ALA A 224 8.51 -3.30 0.64
N LEU A 225 7.97 -2.75 -0.43
CA LEU A 225 8.73 -2.42 -1.62
C LEU A 225 8.65 -0.91 -1.91
N MET A 226 9.72 -0.39 -2.47
CA MET A 226 9.84 0.96 -2.98
C MET A 226 10.35 0.90 -4.42
N TYR A 227 9.66 1.58 -5.32
CA TYR A 227 10.15 1.90 -6.65
C TYR A 227 10.75 3.29 -6.64
N VAL A 228 11.89 3.45 -7.29
CA VAL A 228 12.48 4.76 -7.59
C VAL A 228 12.81 4.82 -9.07
N ARG A 229 12.30 5.82 -9.77
CA ARG A 229 12.58 6.02 -11.19
C ARG A 229 14.09 6.17 -11.41
N PRO A 230 14.73 5.38 -12.29
CA PRO A 230 16.19 5.39 -12.46
C PRO A 230 16.77 6.79 -12.70
N GLY A 231 16.18 7.58 -13.59
CA GLY A 231 16.62 8.95 -13.86
C GLY A 231 16.36 9.97 -12.74
N PHE A 232 15.67 9.55 -11.65
CA PHE A 232 15.41 10.39 -10.48
C PHE A 232 16.36 10.10 -9.30
N LEU A 233 17.05 8.97 -9.30
CA LEU A 233 17.94 8.55 -8.21
C LEU A 233 18.99 9.60 -7.84
N GLN A 234 19.52 10.34 -8.81
CA GLN A 234 20.51 11.39 -8.58
C GLN A 234 20.00 12.56 -7.72
N HIS A 235 18.66 12.74 -7.63
CA HIS A 235 18.04 13.77 -6.80
C HIS A 235 17.78 13.32 -5.37
N LEU A 236 18.08 12.05 -5.05
CA LEU A 236 17.83 11.45 -3.75
C LEU A 236 19.14 11.12 -3.05
N ASN A 237 19.34 11.71 -1.87
CA ASN A 237 20.53 11.51 -1.06
C ASN A 237 20.14 10.87 0.30
N PRO A 238 20.05 9.54 0.41
CA PRO A 238 19.62 8.88 1.64
C PRO A 238 20.62 9.15 2.77
N ALA A 239 20.08 9.51 3.94
CA ALA A 239 20.89 9.74 5.15
C ALA A 239 21.38 8.41 5.75
N GLN A 240 20.57 7.35 5.66
CA GLN A 240 20.97 6.02 6.12
C GLN A 240 21.83 5.35 5.04
N ARG A 241 23.05 5.00 5.40
CA ARG A 241 24.02 4.33 4.52
C ARG A 241 24.68 3.19 5.28
N ASP A 242 25.01 2.13 4.56
CA ASP A 242 25.88 1.06 5.04
C ASP A 242 26.72 0.46 3.90
N VAL A 243 27.42 -0.61 4.17
CA VAL A 243 28.32 -1.28 3.20
C VAL A 243 27.57 -1.84 1.96
N LEU A 244 26.26 -2.08 2.05
CA LEU A 244 25.45 -2.51 0.91
C LEU A 244 25.05 -1.32 0.05
N SER A 245 24.51 -0.27 0.66
CA SER A 245 23.99 0.91 -0.04
C SER A 245 25.06 1.86 -0.53
N ALA A 246 26.23 1.87 0.13
CA ALA A 246 27.39 2.71 -0.20
C ALA A 246 28.69 1.88 -0.06
N PRO A 247 29.00 0.99 -1.01
CA PRO A 247 30.23 0.18 -0.96
C PRO A 247 31.48 1.04 -0.94
N TRP A 248 32.53 0.52 -0.29
CA TRP A 248 33.84 1.15 -0.30
C TRP A 248 34.51 1.02 -1.67
N THR A 249 35.00 2.12 -2.19
CA THR A 249 35.79 2.22 -3.44
C THR A 249 37.19 2.80 -3.15
N ALA A 250 38.02 2.93 -4.17
CA ALA A 250 39.31 3.58 -4.03
C ALA A 250 39.21 5.07 -3.63
N GLU A 251 38.10 5.72 -3.96
CA GLU A 251 37.83 7.13 -3.65
C GLU A 251 37.02 7.33 -2.36
N GLY A 252 36.63 6.23 -1.67
CA GLY A 252 35.82 6.25 -0.46
C GLY A 252 34.48 5.52 -0.60
N PHE A 253 33.49 5.88 0.22
CA PHE A 253 32.15 5.33 0.11
C PHE A 253 31.37 5.98 -1.02
N ASP A 254 30.85 5.16 -1.94
CA ASP A 254 30.07 5.63 -3.08
C ASP A 254 28.66 5.03 -3.08
N LEU A 255 27.65 5.88 -3.22
CA LEU A 255 26.25 5.43 -3.26
C LEU A 255 26.00 4.62 -4.55
N ARG A 256 25.29 3.51 -4.39
CA ARG A 256 24.86 2.71 -5.55
C ARG A 256 24.02 3.51 -6.54
N ASP A 257 24.17 3.17 -7.81
CA ASP A 257 23.42 3.77 -8.93
C ASP A 257 22.00 3.22 -9.10
N ASP A 258 21.58 2.31 -8.21
CA ASP A 258 20.28 1.67 -8.25
C ASP A 258 19.49 1.89 -6.95
N ALA A 259 18.24 1.45 -6.92
CA ALA A 259 17.35 1.65 -5.77
C ALA A 259 17.86 0.98 -4.48
N ARG A 260 18.82 0.02 -4.55
CA ARG A 260 19.44 -0.59 -3.38
C ARG A 260 20.24 0.38 -2.53
N ARG A 261 20.45 1.63 -2.99
CA ARG A 261 20.95 2.71 -2.13
C ARG A 261 20.05 3.02 -0.92
N PHE A 262 18.81 2.50 -0.93
CA PHE A 262 17.85 2.59 0.18
C PHE A 262 17.77 1.31 1.01
N GLU A 263 18.59 0.30 0.72
CA GLU A 263 18.63 -0.95 1.48
C GLU A 263 19.82 -0.96 2.45
N THR A 264 19.74 -1.85 3.43
CA THR A 264 20.84 -2.14 4.36
C THR A 264 21.22 -3.62 4.24
N SER A 265 22.46 -3.94 4.66
CA SER A 265 22.95 -5.32 4.67
C SER A 265 22.19 -6.22 5.64
N GLU A 266 21.63 -5.61 6.71
CA GLU A 266 20.88 -6.35 7.73
C GLU A 266 19.40 -6.45 7.35
N VAL A 267 19.03 -7.59 6.77
CA VAL A 267 17.65 -7.89 6.35
C VAL A 267 17.28 -9.33 6.73
N SER A 268 15.99 -9.60 6.92
CA SER A 268 15.50 -10.97 7.09
C SER A 268 15.30 -11.62 5.73
N PHE A 269 16.20 -12.53 5.35
CA PHE A 269 16.06 -13.32 4.13
C PHE A 269 14.78 -14.17 4.13
N ALA A 270 14.39 -14.69 5.28
CA ALA A 270 13.14 -15.46 5.42
C ALA A 270 11.90 -14.62 5.09
N LEU A 271 11.80 -13.41 5.62
CA LEU A 271 10.66 -12.52 5.30
C LEU A 271 10.68 -12.08 3.84
N LEU A 272 11.86 -11.81 3.27
CA LEU A 272 11.98 -11.46 1.85
C LEU A 272 11.71 -12.64 0.92
N ALA A 273 12.02 -13.88 1.32
CA ALA A 273 11.61 -15.08 0.61
C ALA A 273 10.08 -15.22 0.56
N GLY A 274 9.41 -15.00 1.69
CA GLY A 274 7.94 -14.96 1.75
C GLY A 274 7.34 -13.84 0.90
N LEU A 275 7.89 -12.62 0.93
CA LEU A 275 7.46 -11.54 0.06
C LEU A 275 7.66 -11.90 -1.43
N GLY A 276 8.81 -12.51 -1.76
CA GLY A 276 9.12 -12.96 -3.12
C GLY A 276 8.11 -13.98 -3.63
N ASN A 277 7.71 -14.96 -2.80
CA ASN A 277 6.66 -15.91 -3.14
C ASN A 277 5.32 -15.18 -3.40
N ALA A 278 4.93 -14.26 -2.52
CA ALA A 278 3.69 -13.49 -2.68
C ALA A 278 3.65 -12.65 -3.96
N LEU A 279 4.77 -12.01 -4.34
CA LEU A 279 4.92 -11.27 -5.59
C LEU A 279 4.81 -12.18 -6.82
N GLN A 280 5.45 -13.35 -6.79
CA GLN A 280 5.35 -14.35 -7.87
C GLN A 280 3.92 -14.90 -7.99
N GLU A 281 3.24 -15.13 -6.86
CA GLU A 281 1.84 -15.55 -6.84
C GLU A 281 0.95 -14.49 -7.49
N ALA A 282 1.10 -13.19 -7.15
CA ALA A 282 0.35 -12.10 -7.76
C ALA A 282 0.57 -12.03 -9.28
N ASN A 283 1.83 -12.15 -9.74
CA ASN A 283 2.15 -12.20 -11.18
C ASN A 283 1.52 -13.41 -11.88
N ARG A 284 1.59 -14.60 -11.27
CA ARG A 284 1.01 -15.83 -11.83
C ARG A 284 -0.52 -15.79 -11.90
N LEU A 285 -1.16 -15.24 -10.88
CA LEU A 285 -2.61 -15.05 -10.86
C LEU A 285 -3.05 -13.99 -11.89
N GLY A 286 -2.23 -13.00 -12.15
CA GLY A 286 -2.53 -11.83 -13.00
C GLY A 286 -3.34 -10.79 -12.24
N VAL A 287 -2.76 -9.60 -12.08
CA VAL A 287 -3.37 -8.54 -11.26
C VAL A 287 -4.67 -8.03 -11.86
N GLU A 288 -4.83 -8.06 -13.18
CA GLU A 288 -6.07 -7.72 -13.89
C GLU A 288 -7.22 -8.64 -13.45
N ARG A 289 -6.97 -9.96 -13.36
CA ARG A 289 -7.97 -10.92 -12.89
C ARG A 289 -8.28 -10.76 -11.40
N ILE A 290 -7.25 -10.44 -10.61
CA ILE A 290 -7.44 -10.10 -9.18
C ILE A 290 -8.35 -8.88 -9.09
N TRP A 291 -8.07 -7.84 -9.87
CA TRP A 291 -8.84 -6.60 -9.89
C TRP A 291 -10.30 -6.81 -10.32
N GLU A 292 -10.54 -7.51 -11.43
CA GLU A 292 -11.89 -7.87 -11.88
C GLU A 292 -12.70 -8.56 -10.77
N ARG A 293 -12.06 -9.50 -10.07
CA ARG A 293 -12.68 -10.21 -8.95
C ARG A 293 -12.96 -9.30 -7.76
N VAL A 294 -12.01 -8.46 -7.39
CA VAL A 294 -12.14 -7.50 -6.28
C VAL A 294 -13.28 -6.52 -6.55
N VAL A 295 -13.40 -5.99 -7.77
CA VAL A 295 -14.50 -5.10 -8.18
C VAL A 295 -15.85 -5.80 -8.04
N GLN A 296 -15.99 -7.02 -8.53
CA GLN A 296 -17.24 -7.80 -8.45
C GLN A 296 -17.67 -8.01 -7.00
N ILE A 297 -16.75 -8.46 -6.11
CA ILE A 297 -17.07 -8.73 -4.71
C ILE A 297 -17.42 -7.43 -3.98
N SER A 298 -16.62 -6.40 -4.16
CA SER A 298 -16.81 -5.13 -3.45
C SER A 298 -18.11 -4.41 -3.88
N ALA A 299 -18.50 -4.53 -5.15
CA ALA A 299 -19.78 -4.01 -5.62
C ALA A 299 -20.97 -4.72 -4.92
N ARG A 300 -20.96 -6.06 -4.86
CA ARG A 300 -21.99 -6.84 -4.16
C ARG A 300 -22.08 -6.49 -2.67
N ILE A 301 -20.94 -6.29 -2.00
CA ILE A 301 -20.94 -5.89 -0.58
C ILE A 301 -21.55 -4.50 -0.43
N ARG A 302 -21.19 -3.52 -1.28
CA ARG A 302 -21.77 -2.16 -1.23
C ARG A 302 -23.28 -2.18 -1.43
N GLU A 303 -23.75 -2.97 -2.38
CA GLU A 303 -25.19 -3.14 -2.63
C GLU A 303 -25.90 -3.72 -1.41
N ALA A 304 -25.40 -4.83 -0.86
CA ALA A 304 -25.97 -5.48 0.31
C ALA A 304 -25.92 -4.61 1.58
N LEU A 305 -24.88 -3.79 1.76
CA LEU A 305 -24.80 -2.85 2.88
C LEU A 305 -25.85 -1.74 2.77
N ARG A 306 -26.16 -1.23 1.56
CA ARG A 306 -27.18 -0.20 1.37
C ARG A 306 -28.58 -0.66 1.77
N GLU A 307 -28.84 -1.96 1.73
CA GLU A 307 -30.11 -2.55 2.13
C GLU A 307 -30.29 -2.69 3.65
N ILE A 308 -29.22 -2.47 4.43
CA ILE A 308 -29.28 -2.54 5.90
C ILE A 308 -29.65 -1.15 6.44
N PRO A 309 -30.84 -0.97 7.06
CA PRO A 309 -31.20 0.29 7.69
C PRO A 309 -30.18 0.70 8.75
N GLY A 310 -29.82 1.99 8.76
CA GLY A 310 -28.83 2.52 9.69
C GLY A 310 -27.37 2.41 9.21
N ILE A 311 -27.09 1.77 8.07
CA ILE A 311 -25.79 1.83 7.42
C ILE A 311 -25.64 3.15 6.65
N SER A 312 -24.51 3.81 6.86
CA SER A 312 -24.03 4.95 6.07
C SER A 312 -22.74 4.57 5.38
N LEU A 313 -22.67 4.61 4.05
CA LEU A 313 -21.46 4.40 3.28
C LEU A 313 -20.69 5.71 3.15
N HIS A 314 -19.37 5.63 3.24
CA HIS A 314 -18.47 6.80 3.23
C HIS A 314 -17.50 6.82 2.05
N ASP A 315 -17.66 5.93 1.06
CA ASP A 315 -16.82 5.90 -0.13
C ASP A 315 -17.05 7.16 -0.98
N LEU A 316 -15.96 7.75 -1.45
CA LEU A 316 -15.91 8.91 -2.34
C LEU A 316 -15.48 8.46 -3.75
N GLY A 317 -15.61 9.37 -4.71
CA GLY A 317 -15.22 9.15 -6.09
C GLY A 317 -16.24 8.37 -6.91
N THR A 318 -15.97 8.24 -8.20
CA THR A 318 -16.80 7.49 -9.16
C THR A 318 -16.29 6.06 -9.39
N ALA A 319 -14.98 5.85 -9.23
CA ALA A 319 -14.33 4.55 -9.27
C ALA A 319 -13.98 4.07 -7.87
N HIS A 320 -14.27 2.81 -7.57
CA HIS A 320 -14.09 2.29 -6.22
C HIS A 320 -13.17 1.08 -6.16
N SER A 321 -12.27 1.11 -5.18
CA SER A 321 -11.38 0.00 -4.83
C SER A 321 -12.11 -1.11 -4.05
N GLY A 322 -11.38 -2.15 -3.69
CA GLY A 322 -11.87 -3.22 -2.82
C GLY A 322 -12.03 -2.83 -1.35
N LEU A 323 -11.83 -1.55 -0.99
CA LEU A 323 -12.10 -1.03 0.35
C LEU A 323 -13.50 -0.42 0.37
N ILE A 324 -14.23 -0.62 1.48
CA ILE A 324 -15.58 -0.12 1.68
C ILE A 324 -15.63 0.46 3.09
N ALA A 325 -15.86 1.77 3.20
CA ALA A 325 -16.01 2.45 4.47
C ALA A 325 -17.47 2.67 4.81
N PHE A 326 -17.85 2.35 6.04
CA PHE A 326 -19.23 2.50 6.49
C PHE A 326 -19.31 2.73 8.00
N ASN A 327 -20.46 3.23 8.47
CA ASN A 327 -20.86 3.20 9.87
C ASN A 327 -22.25 2.59 10.01
N LEU A 328 -22.51 1.96 11.16
CA LEU A 328 -23.82 1.47 11.56
C LEU A 328 -24.35 2.36 12.69
N ALA A 329 -25.54 2.91 12.54
CA ALA A 329 -26.14 3.80 13.52
C ALA A 329 -26.21 3.14 14.91
N GLY A 330 -25.85 3.89 15.95
CA GLY A 330 -25.79 3.38 17.31
C GLY A 330 -24.51 2.61 17.69
N TRP A 331 -23.57 2.40 16.73
CA TRP A 331 -22.36 1.66 16.98
C TRP A 331 -21.11 2.51 16.76
N ASP A 332 -20.17 2.47 17.71
CA ASP A 332 -18.80 2.87 17.45
C ASP A 332 -18.11 1.87 16.51
N ALA A 333 -17.28 2.36 15.59
CA ALA A 333 -16.65 1.51 14.57
C ALA A 333 -15.70 0.45 15.17
N PHE A 334 -14.99 0.78 16.26
CA PHE A 334 -14.07 -0.16 16.91
C PHE A 334 -14.84 -1.22 17.69
N GLU A 335 -15.97 -0.85 18.33
CA GLU A 335 -16.83 -1.81 18.99
C GLU A 335 -17.53 -2.72 17.99
N LEU A 336 -18.01 -2.19 16.87
CA LEU A 336 -18.56 -2.98 15.77
C LEU A 336 -17.54 -4.03 15.26
N LYS A 337 -16.29 -3.60 15.01
CA LYS A 337 -15.18 -4.51 14.66
C LYS A 337 -15.00 -5.59 15.74
N ARG A 338 -15.01 -5.23 17.02
CA ARG A 338 -14.85 -6.18 18.11
C ARG A 338 -15.99 -7.22 18.14
N ARG A 339 -17.22 -6.78 17.98
CA ARG A 339 -18.40 -7.67 17.94
C ARG A 339 -18.38 -8.65 16.77
N LEU A 340 -18.05 -8.17 15.56
CA LEU A 340 -17.88 -9.04 14.40
C LEU A 340 -16.72 -10.03 14.61
N GLY A 341 -15.64 -9.60 15.24
CA GLY A 341 -14.51 -10.47 15.60
C GLY A 341 -14.91 -11.65 16.51
N LEU A 342 -15.84 -11.45 17.44
CA LEU A 342 -16.39 -12.55 18.27
C LEU A 342 -17.15 -13.60 17.42
N LYS A 343 -17.68 -13.19 16.27
CA LYS A 343 -18.32 -14.06 15.28
C LYS A 343 -17.32 -14.58 14.22
N ARG A 344 -16.01 -14.41 14.46
CA ARG A 344 -14.91 -14.79 13.55
C ARG A 344 -14.97 -14.06 12.19
N ILE A 345 -15.54 -12.86 12.16
CA ILE A 345 -15.59 -11.97 10.99
C ILE A 345 -14.63 -10.82 11.22
N ASN A 346 -13.52 -10.81 10.49
CA ASN A 346 -12.46 -9.81 10.63
C ASN A 346 -12.71 -8.64 9.67
N ILE A 347 -12.97 -7.46 10.21
CA ILE A 347 -13.00 -6.18 9.48
C ILE A 347 -11.97 -5.21 10.05
N GLY A 348 -11.72 -4.10 9.35
CA GLY A 348 -10.97 -2.95 9.88
C GLY A 348 -11.87 -1.96 10.63
N ALA A 349 -11.27 -1.16 11.50
CA ALA A 349 -11.83 0.09 12.01
C ALA A 349 -10.71 1.11 12.11
N ASN A 350 -10.95 2.32 11.65
CA ASN A 350 -9.96 3.38 11.60
C ASN A 350 -10.53 4.68 12.17
N GLY A 351 -9.68 5.42 12.89
CA GLY A 351 -9.97 6.76 13.36
C GLY A 351 -9.32 7.84 12.48
N VAL A 352 -9.40 9.09 12.92
CA VAL A 352 -8.91 10.29 12.23
C VAL A 352 -7.43 10.18 11.84
N ALA A 353 -6.58 9.60 12.69
CA ALA A 353 -5.13 9.53 12.48
C ALA A 353 -4.67 8.86 11.17
N TYR A 354 -5.54 8.08 10.52
CA TYR A 354 -5.19 7.36 9.29
C TYR A 354 -5.29 8.21 8.02
N THR A 355 -6.27 9.12 7.95
CA THR A 355 -6.42 10.14 6.88
C THR A 355 -6.94 11.42 7.52
N PRO A 356 -6.09 12.13 8.30
CA PRO A 356 -6.56 13.20 9.19
C PRO A 356 -7.22 14.36 8.45
N LEU A 357 -6.70 14.74 7.29
CA LEU A 357 -7.22 15.87 6.51
C LEU A 357 -8.63 15.56 5.96
N ASP A 358 -8.87 14.35 5.48
CA ASP A 358 -10.19 13.93 4.96
C ASP A 358 -11.20 13.72 6.09
N MET A 359 -10.82 12.97 7.13
CA MET A 359 -11.72 12.64 8.23
C MET A 359 -12.19 13.90 8.98
N GLN A 360 -11.29 14.88 9.18
CA GLN A 360 -11.63 16.16 9.80
C GLN A 360 -12.55 16.99 8.90
N ALA A 361 -12.24 17.10 7.60
CA ALA A 361 -13.08 17.86 6.66
C ALA A 361 -14.50 17.27 6.53
N ARG A 362 -14.67 15.97 6.76
CA ARG A 362 -15.94 15.26 6.69
C ARG A 362 -16.60 15.06 8.06
N HIS A 363 -16.01 15.57 9.14
CA HIS A 363 -16.49 15.41 10.52
C HIS A 363 -16.69 13.93 10.93
N LEU A 364 -15.81 13.03 10.46
CA LEU A 364 -15.84 11.60 10.78
C LEU A 364 -14.86 11.30 11.92
N ALA A 365 -15.35 10.81 13.04
CA ALA A 365 -14.51 10.40 14.19
C ALA A 365 -13.87 9.02 13.96
N SER A 366 -14.65 8.08 13.44
CA SER A 366 -14.19 6.73 13.11
C SER A 366 -15.04 6.14 11.99
N ILE A 367 -14.50 5.13 11.30
CA ILE A 367 -15.21 4.33 10.30
C ILE A 367 -14.91 2.85 10.50
N ALA A 368 -15.91 1.99 10.27
CA ALA A 368 -15.71 0.59 10.01
C ALA A 368 -15.31 0.41 8.55
N ARG A 369 -14.43 -0.55 8.28
CA ARG A 369 -13.92 -0.78 6.92
C ARG A 369 -13.88 -2.26 6.60
N VAL A 370 -14.64 -2.67 5.61
CA VAL A 370 -14.48 -3.93 4.89
C VAL A 370 -13.43 -3.73 3.80
N SER A 371 -12.59 -4.70 3.58
CA SER A 371 -11.75 -4.79 2.39
C SER A 371 -11.72 -6.23 1.89
N VAL A 372 -11.62 -6.42 0.57
CA VAL A 372 -11.79 -7.72 -0.05
C VAL A 372 -10.49 -8.29 -0.59
N SER A 373 -10.41 -9.61 -0.57
CA SER A 373 -9.38 -10.41 -1.22
C SER A 373 -9.97 -11.25 -2.34
N PRO A 374 -9.21 -11.67 -3.35
CA PRO A 374 -9.73 -12.48 -4.45
C PRO A 374 -10.29 -13.84 -4.00
N PHE A 375 -9.91 -14.34 -2.82
CA PHE A 375 -10.41 -15.59 -2.24
C PHE A 375 -11.78 -15.46 -1.53
N ASN A 376 -12.29 -14.23 -1.29
CA ASN A 376 -13.62 -14.09 -0.70
C ASN A 376 -14.70 -14.63 -1.63
N ASN A 377 -15.73 -15.27 -1.06
CA ASN A 377 -16.84 -15.88 -1.79
C ASN A 377 -18.20 -15.35 -1.31
N ALA A 378 -19.28 -15.87 -1.89
CA ALA A 378 -20.64 -15.46 -1.55
C ALA A 378 -20.99 -15.75 -0.09
N GLN A 379 -20.56 -16.90 0.45
CA GLN A 379 -20.83 -17.28 1.84
C GLN A 379 -20.15 -16.33 2.83
N ASP A 380 -18.94 -15.82 2.51
CA ASP A 380 -18.28 -14.80 3.34
C ASP A 380 -19.15 -13.53 3.40
N ILE A 381 -19.71 -13.10 2.26
CA ILE A 381 -20.61 -11.93 2.17
C ILE A 381 -21.86 -12.16 2.98
N ASP A 382 -22.53 -13.28 2.79
CA ASP A 382 -23.77 -13.63 3.49
C ASP A 382 -23.56 -13.63 5.01
N SER A 383 -22.43 -14.18 5.47
CA SER A 383 -22.07 -14.20 6.90
C SER A 383 -21.87 -12.78 7.45
N LEU A 384 -21.20 -11.88 6.72
CA LEU A 384 -21.02 -10.48 7.11
C LEU A 384 -22.38 -9.76 7.22
N ILE A 385 -23.21 -9.88 6.20
CA ILE A 385 -24.50 -9.19 6.13
C ILE A 385 -25.47 -9.69 7.21
N ALA A 386 -25.53 -11.01 7.45
CA ALA A 386 -26.33 -11.58 8.51
C ALA A 386 -25.89 -11.07 9.90
N ALA A 387 -24.57 -11.03 10.17
CA ALA A 387 -24.05 -10.53 11.42
C ALA A 387 -24.31 -9.04 11.63
N LEU A 388 -24.27 -8.22 10.58
CA LEU A 388 -24.59 -6.78 10.66
C LEU A 388 -26.07 -6.54 10.91
N ARG A 389 -26.97 -7.32 10.30
CA ARG A 389 -28.44 -7.25 10.54
C ARG A 389 -28.75 -7.61 12.01
N GLU A 390 -28.17 -8.68 12.53
CA GLU A 390 -28.34 -9.08 13.93
C GLU A 390 -27.85 -8.02 14.94
N LEU A 391 -26.77 -7.29 14.63
CA LEU A 391 -26.27 -6.23 15.49
C LEU A 391 -27.11 -4.95 15.44
N ARG A 392 -27.91 -4.77 14.39
CA ARG A 392 -28.84 -3.65 14.26
C ARG A 392 -30.08 -3.83 15.15
N ASP A 393 -30.62 -5.05 15.17
CA ASP A 393 -31.82 -5.43 15.93
C ASP A 393 -31.53 -5.46 17.43
#